data_001c351489369ea059f13e01cd62a150
#
_entry.id   001c351489369ea059f13e01cd62a150
#
_cell.length_a   1.000
_cell.length_b   1.000
_cell.length_c   1.000
_cell.angle_alpha   90.00
_cell.angle_beta   90.00
_cell.angle_gamma   90.00
#
_symmetry.space_group_name_H-M   'P 1'
#
loop_
_entity.id
_entity.type
_entity.pdbx_description
1 polymer ?
#
loop_
_entity_poly.entity_id
_entity_poly.type
_entity_poly.pdbx_seq_one_letter_code
_entity_poly.pdbx_strand_id
1 'polypeptide(L)'
;MTVRGTGVRGFAKGRAFVVRDCGQRNPFEDIPPGSVLVAERLSLSDSTLIDFCNVVGIVIQEEDIDGQVCVLAKGIGIPAIVGIADFVKEIVTGDRLMIWNLDVIVNPDLDTAIAYEKSRSESDSQLSLNLPHSTYY
;
A
#
# COMPACT_ATOMS: atom_id res chain seq x y z
N MET A 1 -4.32 -15.22 2.68
CA MET A 1 -4.74 -14.94 1.28
C MET A 1 -3.79 -13.91 0.69
N THR A 2 -3.24 -14.21 -0.46
CA THR A 2 -2.20 -13.38 -1.10
C THR A 2 -2.54 -13.18 -2.57
N VAL A 3 -2.38 -11.97 -3.07
CA VAL A 3 -2.51 -11.65 -4.48
C VAL A 3 -1.33 -10.79 -4.93
N ARG A 4 -0.91 -10.99 -6.17
CA ARG A 4 0.14 -10.18 -6.77
C ARG A 4 -0.45 -9.23 -7.81
N GLY A 5 -0.02 -7.98 -7.77
CA GLY A 5 -0.37 -6.97 -8.75
C GLY A 5 0.86 -6.37 -9.40
N THR A 6 0.67 -5.17 -9.93
CA THR A 6 1.74 -4.37 -10.52
C THR A 6 1.79 -3.03 -9.79
N GLY A 7 2.74 -2.17 -10.15
CA GLY A 7 2.80 -0.82 -9.61
C GLY A 7 4.13 -0.50 -8.96
N VAL A 8 4.07 0.19 -7.83
CA VAL A 8 5.24 0.62 -7.07
C VAL A 8 5.49 -0.36 -5.94
N ARG A 9 6.55 -1.13 -6.04
CA ARG A 9 6.91 -2.12 -5.03
C ARG A 9 7.43 -1.47 -3.76
N GLY A 10 7.24 -2.15 -2.63
CA GLY A 10 7.74 -1.70 -1.35
C GLY A 10 7.23 -2.56 -0.22
N PHE A 11 7.45 -2.10 1.00
CA PHE A 11 7.02 -2.78 2.21
C PHE A 11 6.10 -1.86 3.00
N ALA A 12 4.92 -2.35 3.33
CA ALA A 12 3.98 -1.65 4.19
C ALA A 12 3.11 -2.65 4.93
N LYS A 13 2.66 -2.26 6.11
CA LYS A 13 1.67 -3.03 6.86
C LYS A 13 0.77 -2.08 7.62
N GLY A 14 -0.50 -2.41 7.68
CA GLY A 14 -1.49 -1.59 8.35
C GLY A 14 -2.87 -2.18 8.25
N ARG A 15 -3.85 -1.44 8.73
CA ARG A 15 -5.25 -1.82 8.62
C ARG A 15 -5.82 -1.32 7.31
N ALA A 16 -6.64 -2.13 6.68
CA ALA A 16 -7.33 -1.74 5.47
C ALA A 16 -8.34 -0.63 5.76
N PHE A 17 -8.33 0.39 4.93
CA PHE A 17 -9.40 1.38 4.85
C PHE A 17 -9.99 1.25 3.46
N VAL A 18 -11.13 0.57 3.35
CA VAL A 18 -11.75 0.25 2.08
C VAL A 18 -12.71 1.36 1.68
N VAL A 19 -12.45 1.97 0.53
CA VAL A 19 -13.29 3.02 -0.03
C VAL A 19 -14.22 2.39 -1.05
N ARG A 20 -15.50 2.47 -0.79
CA ARG A 20 -16.55 2.04 -1.70
C ARG A 20 -17.39 3.25 -2.08
N ASP A 21 -17.85 3.27 -3.32
CA ASP A 21 -18.71 4.35 -3.80
C ASP A 21 -20.12 4.16 -3.20
N CYS A 22 -20.29 4.69 -2.00
CA CYS A 22 -21.54 4.54 -1.23
C CYS A 22 -22.38 5.81 -1.22
N GLY A 23 -22.10 6.76 -2.10
CA GLY A 23 -22.81 8.04 -2.12
C GLY A 23 -22.45 8.97 -0.97
N GLN A 24 -21.35 8.72 -0.29
CA GLN A 24 -20.86 9.58 0.78
C GLN A 24 -20.21 10.84 0.19
N ARG A 25 -20.29 11.94 0.94
CA ARG A 25 -19.71 13.22 0.52
C ARG A 25 -18.20 13.15 0.34
N ASN A 26 -17.52 12.48 1.29
CA ASN A 26 -16.08 12.31 1.28
C ASN A 26 -15.77 10.91 1.80
N PRO A 27 -15.59 9.92 0.88
CA PRO A 27 -15.30 8.55 1.30
C PRO A 27 -13.90 8.38 1.91
N PHE A 28 -13.06 9.41 1.83
CA PHE A 28 -11.71 9.39 2.38
C PHE A 28 -11.59 10.10 3.72
N GLU A 29 -12.71 10.56 4.27
CA GLU A 29 -12.73 11.23 5.56
C GLU A 29 -12.39 10.25 6.68
N ASP A 30 -11.65 10.74 7.68
CA ASP A 30 -11.31 9.98 8.88
C ASP A 30 -10.46 8.73 8.65
N ILE A 31 -9.55 8.76 7.67
CA ILE A 31 -8.58 7.67 7.49
C ILE A 31 -7.66 7.62 8.72
N PRO A 32 -7.65 6.50 9.48
CA PRO A 32 -6.77 6.39 10.64
C PRO A 32 -5.29 6.36 10.24
N PRO A 33 -4.39 6.85 11.10
CA PRO A 33 -2.95 6.73 10.84
C PRO A 33 -2.51 5.27 10.65
N GLY A 34 -1.60 5.04 9.73
CA GLY A 34 -1.08 3.70 9.44
C GLY A 34 -2.03 2.84 8.62
N SER A 35 -2.93 3.44 7.88
CA SER A 35 -3.89 2.71 7.04
C SER A 35 -3.30 2.35 5.68
N VAL A 36 -3.74 1.21 5.14
CA VAL A 36 -3.57 0.85 3.74
C VAL A 36 -4.87 1.21 3.01
N LEU A 37 -4.79 2.13 2.07
CA LEU A 37 -5.95 2.58 1.32
C LEU A 37 -6.31 1.54 0.26
N VAL A 38 -7.53 1.05 0.29
CA VAL A 38 -8.03 0.03 -0.63
C VAL A 38 -9.23 0.59 -1.39
N ALA A 39 -9.18 0.57 -2.71
CA ALA A 39 -10.27 1.10 -3.52
C ALA A 39 -10.34 0.37 -4.86
N GLU A 40 -11.50 0.46 -5.52
CA GLU A 40 -11.64 -0.06 -6.89
C GLU A 40 -10.87 0.82 -7.87
N ARG A 41 -10.92 2.13 -7.68
CA ARG A 41 -10.23 3.12 -8.51
C ARG A 41 -9.85 4.34 -7.67
N LEU A 42 -8.89 5.08 -8.16
CA LEU A 42 -8.46 6.33 -7.53
C LEU A 42 -8.15 7.35 -8.62
N SER A 43 -8.85 8.48 -8.60
CA SER A 43 -8.63 9.58 -9.54
C SER A 43 -7.75 10.66 -8.93
N LEU A 44 -7.26 11.58 -9.76
CA LEU A 44 -6.52 12.76 -9.27
C LEU A 44 -7.40 13.63 -8.38
N SER A 45 -8.69 13.74 -8.70
CA SER A 45 -9.65 14.49 -7.86
C SER A 45 -9.75 13.87 -6.47
N ASP A 46 -9.78 12.55 -6.39
CA ASP A 46 -9.84 11.83 -5.12
C ASP A 46 -8.58 12.10 -4.29
N SER A 47 -7.43 12.20 -4.94
CA SER A 47 -6.16 12.41 -4.24
C SER A 47 -6.12 13.71 -3.44
N THR A 48 -6.90 14.72 -3.85
CA THR A 48 -6.98 16.00 -3.11
C THR A 48 -7.74 15.87 -1.80
N LEU A 49 -8.54 14.82 -1.63
CA LEU A 49 -9.36 14.58 -0.46
C LEU A 49 -8.68 13.69 0.57
N ILE A 50 -7.55 13.07 0.22
CA ILE A 50 -6.88 12.09 1.04
C ILE A 50 -5.76 12.73 1.85
N ASP A 51 -5.76 12.47 3.16
CA ASP A 51 -4.62 12.81 4.01
C ASP A 51 -3.59 11.68 3.94
N PHE A 52 -2.62 11.82 3.03
CA PHE A 52 -1.60 10.81 2.80
C PHE A 52 -0.62 10.64 3.96
N CYS A 53 -0.61 11.55 4.93
CA CYS A 53 0.15 11.35 6.15
C CYS A 53 -0.31 10.13 6.93
N ASN A 54 -1.57 9.74 6.75
CA ASN A 54 -2.16 8.59 7.41
C ASN A 54 -2.12 7.31 6.58
N VAL A 55 -1.62 7.37 5.35
CA VAL A 55 -1.64 6.25 4.41
C VAL A 55 -0.23 5.68 4.25
N VAL A 56 -0.06 4.38 4.50
CA VAL A 56 1.23 3.70 4.38
C VAL A 56 1.36 2.89 3.09
N GLY A 57 0.28 2.69 2.37
CA GLY A 57 0.26 1.96 1.10
C GLY A 57 -1.09 2.07 0.42
N ILE A 58 -1.11 1.77 -0.87
CA ILE A 58 -2.31 1.87 -1.71
C ILE A 58 -2.53 0.54 -2.43
N VAL A 59 -3.77 0.07 -2.45
CA VAL A 59 -4.19 -1.14 -3.15
C VAL A 59 -5.40 -0.80 -4.02
N ILE A 60 -5.27 -0.93 -5.33
CA ILE A 60 -6.30 -0.54 -6.29
C ILE A 60 -6.65 -1.72 -7.19
N GLN A 61 -7.95 -1.94 -7.39
CA GLN A 61 -8.44 -3.01 -8.24
C GLN A 61 -8.13 -2.77 -9.72
N GLU A 62 -8.39 -1.56 -10.22
CA GLU A 62 -8.19 -1.24 -11.63
C GLU A 62 -6.70 -1.12 -11.97
N GLU A 63 -6.37 -1.36 -13.24
CA GLU A 63 -5.04 -1.09 -13.75
C GLU A 63 -4.81 0.42 -13.81
N ASP A 64 -3.58 0.83 -13.54
CA ASP A 64 -3.17 2.23 -13.58
C ASP A 64 -2.67 2.59 -14.98
N ILE A 65 -3.60 2.63 -15.94
CA ILE A 65 -3.29 2.81 -17.36
C ILE A 65 -2.50 4.08 -17.62
N ASP A 66 -2.89 5.17 -16.97
CA ASP A 66 -2.24 6.47 -17.14
C ASP A 66 -1.03 6.67 -16.21
N GLY A 67 -0.76 5.72 -15.35
CA GLY A 67 0.36 5.80 -14.41
C GLY A 67 0.16 6.82 -13.29
N GLN A 68 -1.03 7.35 -13.10
CA GLN A 68 -1.29 8.42 -12.14
C GLN A 68 -1.11 7.98 -10.69
N VAL A 69 -1.60 6.79 -10.34
CA VAL A 69 -1.47 6.25 -8.98
C VAL A 69 -0.01 5.98 -8.66
N CYS A 70 0.72 5.40 -9.60
CA CYS A 70 2.15 5.12 -9.42
C CYS A 70 2.98 6.39 -9.25
N VAL A 71 2.71 7.42 -10.04
CA VAL A 71 3.39 8.71 -9.92
C VAL A 71 3.11 9.32 -8.54
N LEU A 72 1.86 9.30 -8.11
CA LEU A 72 1.46 9.80 -6.80
C LEU A 72 2.16 9.06 -5.67
N ALA A 73 2.15 7.74 -5.72
CA ALA A 73 2.77 6.90 -4.69
C ALA A 73 4.28 7.12 -4.60
N LYS A 74 4.96 7.22 -5.73
CA LYS A 74 6.40 7.53 -5.78
C LYS A 74 6.69 8.89 -5.18
N GLY A 75 5.86 9.88 -5.48
CA GLY A 75 6.03 11.22 -4.95
C GLY A 75 5.87 11.29 -3.43
N ILE A 76 5.00 10.46 -2.88
CA ILE A 76 4.76 10.37 -1.44
C ILE A 76 5.77 9.44 -0.76
N GLY A 77 6.29 8.45 -1.47
CA GLY A 77 7.23 7.47 -0.93
C GLY A 77 6.57 6.24 -0.33
N ILE A 78 5.42 5.82 -0.86
CA ILE A 78 4.69 4.64 -0.39
C ILE A 78 4.50 3.64 -1.54
N PRO A 79 4.35 2.34 -1.23
CA PRO A 79 4.03 1.36 -2.27
C PRO A 79 2.58 1.49 -2.73
N ALA A 80 2.34 1.12 -3.99
CA ALA A 80 1.01 1.10 -4.58
C ALA A 80 0.88 -0.12 -5.47
N ILE A 81 -0.06 -0.99 -5.16
CA ILE A 81 -0.33 -2.21 -5.91
C ILE A 81 -1.63 -2.02 -6.67
N VAL A 82 -1.59 -2.16 -7.98
CA VAL A 82 -2.72 -1.93 -8.87
C VAL A 82 -3.00 -3.18 -9.70
N GLY A 83 -4.18 -3.24 -10.31
CA GLY A 83 -4.53 -4.32 -11.22
C GLY A 83 -4.80 -5.66 -10.55
N ILE A 84 -5.30 -5.67 -9.32
CA ILE A 84 -5.54 -6.91 -8.57
C ILE A 84 -6.94 -7.51 -8.80
N ALA A 85 -7.63 -7.06 -9.84
CA ALA A 85 -8.93 -7.58 -10.27
C ALA A 85 -9.97 -7.61 -9.13
N ASP A 86 -10.70 -8.72 -8.95
CA ASP A 86 -11.80 -8.80 -7.98
C ASP A 86 -11.36 -8.96 -6.53
N PHE A 87 -10.09 -8.94 -6.26
CA PHE A 87 -9.54 -9.19 -4.92
C PHE A 87 -9.99 -8.14 -3.90
N VAL A 88 -10.18 -6.90 -4.34
CA VAL A 88 -10.61 -5.80 -3.45
C VAL A 88 -11.95 -6.11 -2.76
N LYS A 89 -12.82 -6.87 -3.42
CA LYS A 89 -14.13 -7.24 -2.86
C LYS A 89 -14.01 -8.13 -1.62
N GLU A 90 -12.90 -8.80 -1.46
CA GLU A 90 -12.67 -9.72 -0.35
C GLU A 90 -12.00 -9.04 0.85
N ILE A 91 -11.59 -7.79 0.69
CA ILE A 91 -10.97 -7.02 1.75
C ILE A 91 -12.03 -6.19 2.46
N VAL A 92 -12.03 -6.25 3.78
CA VAL A 92 -12.96 -5.51 4.64
C VAL A 92 -12.16 -4.48 5.44
N THR A 93 -12.75 -3.30 5.64
CA THR A 93 -12.13 -2.28 6.50
C THR A 93 -11.82 -2.86 7.87
N GLY A 94 -10.59 -2.68 8.31
CA GLY A 94 -10.11 -3.24 9.56
C GLY A 94 -9.28 -4.50 9.41
N ASP A 95 -9.33 -5.16 8.23
CA ASP A 95 -8.44 -6.29 7.95
C ASP A 95 -6.98 -5.85 8.05
N ARG A 96 -6.14 -6.74 8.54
CA ARG A 96 -4.70 -6.49 8.53
C ARG A 96 -4.16 -6.76 7.14
N LEU A 97 -3.50 -5.78 6.56
CA LEU A 97 -2.89 -5.89 5.24
C LEU A 97 -1.40 -5.73 5.32
N MET A 98 -0.72 -6.46 4.47
CA MET A 98 0.71 -6.39 4.30
C MET A 98 1.02 -6.27 2.82
N ILE A 99 1.82 -5.27 2.45
CA ILE A 99 2.37 -5.16 1.10
C ILE A 99 3.82 -5.62 1.17
N TRP A 100 4.13 -6.67 0.41
CA TRP A 100 5.46 -7.26 0.34
C TRP A 100 5.91 -7.25 -1.12
N ASN A 101 6.71 -6.25 -1.48
CA ASN A 101 7.07 -5.95 -2.87
C ASN A 101 5.82 -5.67 -3.72
N LEU A 102 5.35 -6.62 -4.52
CA LEU A 102 4.15 -6.50 -5.33
C LEU A 102 3.02 -7.42 -4.85
N ASP A 103 3.20 -8.08 -3.73
CA ASP A 103 2.20 -8.96 -3.15
C ASP A 103 1.38 -8.24 -2.09
N VAL A 104 0.08 -8.47 -2.10
CA VAL A 104 -0.84 -8.01 -1.05
C VAL A 104 -1.29 -9.23 -0.26
N ILE A 105 -1.03 -9.23 1.03
CA ILE A 105 -1.35 -10.33 1.94
C ILE A 105 -2.41 -9.86 2.92
N VAL A 106 -3.54 -10.56 2.96
CA VAL A 106 -4.66 -10.23 3.83
C VAL A 106 -4.62 -11.12 5.07
N ASN A 107 -4.66 -10.49 6.24
CA ASN A 107 -4.63 -11.15 7.53
C ASN A 107 -3.50 -12.19 7.62
N PRO A 108 -2.24 -11.76 7.45
CA PRO A 108 -1.11 -12.68 7.45
C PRO A 108 -1.00 -13.44 8.77
N ASP A 109 -0.56 -14.71 8.70
CA ASP A 109 -0.27 -15.49 9.89
C ASP A 109 1.06 -15.05 10.52
N LEU A 110 1.38 -15.62 11.68
CA LEU A 110 2.59 -15.25 12.41
C LEU A 110 3.86 -15.56 11.62
N ASP A 111 3.90 -16.71 10.95
CA ASP A 111 5.07 -17.11 10.16
C ASP A 111 5.32 -16.15 9.00
N THR A 112 4.26 -15.73 8.32
CA THR A 112 4.34 -14.75 7.25
C THR A 112 4.80 -13.40 7.78
N ALA A 113 4.29 -12.98 8.92
CA ALA A 113 4.68 -11.72 9.54
C ALA A 113 6.16 -11.71 9.93
N ILE A 114 6.67 -12.81 10.46
CA ILE A 114 8.09 -12.95 10.81
C ILE A 114 8.95 -12.90 9.55
N ALA A 115 8.55 -13.61 8.49
CA ALA A 115 9.28 -13.62 7.22
C ALA A 115 9.33 -12.22 6.58
N TYR A 116 8.23 -11.48 6.68
CA TYR A 116 8.16 -10.11 6.19
C TYR A 116 9.16 -9.20 6.92
N GLU A 117 9.18 -9.23 8.25
CA GLU A 117 10.09 -8.39 9.02
C GLU A 117 11.56 -8.72 8.73
N LYS A 118 11.87 -10.00 8.56
CA LYS A 118 13.21 -10.44 8.18
C LYS A 118 13.60 -9.93 6.80
N SER A 119 12.72 -10.06 5.81
CA SER A 119 12.96 -9.59 4.46
C SER A 119 13.15 -8.08 4.41
N ARG A 120 12.35 -7.34 5.14
CA ARG A 120 12.45 -5.89 5.26
C ARG A 120 13.79 -5.47 5.87
N SER A 121 14.22 -6.13 6.93
CA SER A 121 15.51 -5.86 7.58
C SER A 121 16.68 -6.14 6.64
N GLU A 122 16.63 -7.21 5.87
CA GLU A 122 17.65 -7.54 4.87
C GLU A 122 17.73 -6.48 3.78
N SER A 123 16.59 -5.98 3.30
CA SER A 123 16.53 -4.91 2.30
C SER A 123 17.15 -3.62 2.85
N ASP A 124 16.82 -3.25 4.08
CA ASP A 124 17.40 -2.07 4.72
C ASP A 124 18.91 -2.22 4.92
N SER A 125 19.37 -3.41 5.30
CA SER A 125 20.80 -3.70 5.45
C SER A 125 21.55 -3.60 4.12
N GLN A 126 20.95 -4.10 3.04
CA GLN A 126 21.54 -3.99 1.70
C GLN A 126 21.65 -2.55 1.24
N LEU A 127 20.62 -1.74 1.49
CA LEU A 127 20.65 -0.32 1.20
C LEU A 127 21.77 0.38 1.95
N SER A 128 21.95 0.04 3.23
CA SER A 128 23.02 0.60 4.04
C SER A 128 24.42 0.24 3.49
N LEU A 129 24.59 -0.98 3.00
CA LEU A 129 25.85 -1.44 2.44
C LEU A 129 26.19 -0.77 1.11
N ASN A 130 25.18 -0.33 0.37
CA ASN A 130 25.35 0.32 -0.93
C ASN A 130 25.60 1.82 -0.84
N LEU A 131 25.47 2.40 0.33
CA LEU A 131 25.74 3.82 0.54
C LEU A 131 27.21 4.03 0.92
N PRO A 132 27.80 5.21 0.59
CA PRO A 132 29.17 5.52 1.00
C PRO A 132 29.30 5.42 2.51
N HIS A 133 30.34 4.74 2.98
CA HIS A 133 30.55 4.55 4.42
C HIS A 133 30.73 5.87 5.17
N SER A 134 31.27 6.86 4.51
CA SER A 134 31.45 8.18 5.11
C SER A 134 30.17 8.86 5.55
N THR A 135 29.02 8.41 5.05
CA THR A 135 27.71 8.98 5.45
C THR A 135 27.23 8.49 6.80
N TYR A 136 27.85 7.48 7.36
CA TYR A 136 27.42 6.87 8.64
C TYR A 136 28.34 7.22 9.81
N TYR A 137 29.42 7.88 9.53
CA TYR A 137 30.44 8.18 10.54
C TYR A 137 30.79 9.68 10.55
#